data_6c8a2b2b687f252b855f73ba0513e0d3
#
_entry.id   6c8a2b2b687f252b855f73ba0513e0d3
#
_cell.length_a   1.000
_cell.length_b   1.000
_cell.length_c   1.000
_cell.angle_alpha   90.00
_cell.angle_beta   90.00
_cell.angle_gamma   90.00
#
_symmetry.space_group_name_H-M   'P 1'
#
loop_
_entity.id
_entity.type
_entity.pdbx_description
1 polymer ?
#
loop_
_entity_poly.entity_id
_entity_poly.type
_entity_poly.pdbx_seq_one_letter_code
_entity_poly.pdbx_strand_id
1 'polypeptide(L)'
;LTSGLPYQRPVEQKDVDKIIREWSGRELSPVVVSFRDGKFNVLDGQHRIEAMRQMAGGKDVIVPCIIHTGLTYAEEAEMYAKLDTDKKRLTLRQHTKAVVEAGSDAKIMEVKRLVEDGGFTWALEAQTGEPFEIAAVRALINAYQLLGGNAFSRMLALMGGAWQGTPNSLKASMLSGMALFV
;
A
#
# COMPACT_ATOMS: atom_id res chain seq x y z
N LEU A 1 2.21 25.48 13.94
CA LEU A 1 1.68 24.18 14.30
C LEU A 1 2.55 23.53 15.37
N THR A 2 1.94 22.93 16.40
CA THR A 2 2.62 22.24 17.49
C THR A 2 2.45 20.74 17.32
N SER A 3 3.57 19.99 17.33
CA SER A 3 3.61 18.51 17.32
C SER A 3 4.50 18.01 18.47
N GLY A 4 4.55 16.70 18.68
CA GLY A 4 5.33 16.10 19.77
C GLY A 4 4.64 16.18 21.12
N LEU A 5 3.30 16.17 21.13
CA LEU A 5 2.52 16.10 22.36
C LEU A 5 2.66 14.72 23.02
N PRO A 6 2.48 14.60 24.35
CA PRO A 6 2.73 13.35 25.08
C PRO A 6 1.96 12.12 24.58
N TYR A 7 0.78 12.30 23.99
CA TYR A 7 -0.02 11.23 23.40
C TYR A 7 0.40 10.85 21.98
N GLN A 8 1.35 11.56 21.38
CA GLN A 8 1.79 11.32 20.00
C GLN A 8 3.03 10.42 19.97
N ARG A 9 3.11 9.58 18.96
CA ARG A 9 4.37 8.89 18.64
C ARG A 9 5.40 9.89 18.10
N PRO A 10 6.70 9.67 18.33
CA PRO A 10 7.74 10.51 17.76
C PRO A 10 7.72 10.47 16.23
N VAL A 11 8.20 11.53 15.61
CA VAL A 11 8.41 11.57 14.16
C VAL A 11 9.62 10.67 13.83
N GLU A 12 9.42 9.66 13.00
CA GLU A 12 10.47 8.77 12.56
C GLU A 12 11.04 9.23 11.22
N GLN A 13 12.36 9.47 11.15
CA GLN A 13 13.01 9.97 9.95
C GLN A 13 12.81 9.06 8.74
N LYS A 14 12.79 7.73 8.93
CA LYS A 14 12.52 6.77 7.84
C LYS A 14 11.17 7.00 7.13
N ASP A 15 10.13 7.42 7.89
CA ASP A 15 8.80 7.70 7.35
C ASP A 15 8.79 9.06 6.63
N VAL A 16 9.54 10.03 7.15
CA VAL A 16 9.77 11.33 6.50
C VAL A 16 10.50 11.14 5.16
N ASP A 17 11.59 10.39 5.14
CA ASP A 17 12.38 10.10 3.93
C ASP A 17 11.56 9.36 2.88
N LYS A 18 10.68 8.46 3.32
CA LYS A 18 9.74 7.78 2.42
C LYS A 18 8.80 8.78 1.76
N ILE A 19 8.19 9.68 2.54
CA ILE A 19 7.29 10.72 2.02
C ILE A 19 8.04 11.60 1.01
N ILE A 20 9.26 12.06 1.33
CA ILE A 20 10.07 12.90 0.44
C ILE A 20 10.35 12.19 -0.88
N ARG A 21 10.76 10.92 -0.84
CA ARG A 21 11.07 10.12 -2.03
C ARG A 21 9.86 9.89 -2.93
N GLU A 22 8.69 9.68 -2.32
CA GLU A 22 7.43 9.37 -3.03
C GLU A 22 6.61 10.64 -3.35
N TRP A 23 7.15 11.84 -3.05
CA TRP A 23 6.44 13.10 -3.18
C TRP A 23 6.08 13.43 -4.61
N SER A 24 4.79 13.47 -4.93
CA SER A 24 4.28 13.87 -6.25
C SER A 24 3.68 15.29 -6.29
N GLY A 25 3.49 15.90 -5.12
CA GLY A 25 2.80 17.20 -4.98
C GLY A 25 1.27 17.12 -5.16
N ARG A 26 0.75 16.01 -5.63
CA ARG A 26 -0.68 15.82 -5.92
C ARG A 26 -1.46 15.18 -4.77
N GLU A 27 -0.77 14.57 -3.81
CA GLU A 27 -1.35 13.74 -2.75
C GLU A 27 -1.40 14.46 -1.40
N LEU A 28 -1.45 15.79 -1.43
CA LEU A 28 -1.45 16.59 -0.23
C LEU A 28 -2.83 16.53 0.45
N SER A 29 -3.07 15.48 1.22
CA SER A 29 -4.23 15.46 2.10
C SER A 29 -4.04 16.50 3.23
N PRO A 30 -5.09 17.23 3.62
CA PRO A 30 -5.01 18.19 4.72
C PRO A 30 -4.48 17.54 6.00
N VAL A 31 -3.68 18.27 6.77
CA VAL A 31 -3.34 17.85 8.13
C VAL A 31 -4.50 18.15 9.06
N VAL A 32 -4.69 17.31 10.09
CA VAL A 32 -5.76 17.51 11.07
C VAL A 32 -5.15 18.16 12.31
N VAL A 33 -5.74 19.27 12.75
CA VAL A 33 -5.26 20.01 13.90
C VAL A 33 -6.41 20.35 14.84
N SER A 34 -6.09 20.48 16.12
CA SER A 34 -6.98 21.05 17.14
C SER A 34 -6.48 22.43 17.55
N PHE A 35 -7.40 23.39 17.66
CA PHE A 35 -7.09 24.69 18.23
C PHE A 35 -7.48 24.70 19.70
N ARG A 36 -6.48 24.70 20.59
CA ARG A 36 -6.65 24.73 22.06
C ARG A 36 -5.57 25.61 22.70
N ASP A 37 -5.96 26.39 23.66
CA ASP A 37 -5.07 27.27 24.45
C ASP A 37 -4.18 28.18 23.56
N GLY A 38 -4.76 28.73 22.49
CA GLY A 38 -4.04 29.61 21.54
C GLY A 38 -3.05 28.89 20.63
N LYS A 39 -3.04 27.54 20.59
CA LYS A 39 -2.11 26.73 19.78
C LYS A 39 -2.86 25.81 18.83
N PHE A 40 -2.27 25.57 17.68
CA PHE A 40 -2.73 24.56 16.72
C PHE A 40 -1.94 23.26 16.94
N ASN A 41 -2.55 22.33 17.64
CA ASN A 41 -1.98 21.02 17.96
C ASN A 41 -2.24 20.05 16.81
N VAL A 42 -1.19 19.49 16.22
CA VAL A 42 -1.32 18.54 15.11
C VAL A 42 -1.86 17.21 15.62
N LEU A 43 -2.98 16.74 15.10
CA LEU A 43 -3.55 15.43 15.42
C LEU A 43 -3.21 14.37 14.34
N ASP A 44 -3.12 14.77 13.06
CA ASP A 44 -2.63 13.90 11.98
C ASP A 44 -1.77 14.69 11.00
N GLY A 45 -0.74 14.05 10.47
CA GLY A 45 0.12 14.58 9.41
C GLY A 45 1.45 15.15 9.89
N GLN A 46 1.91 14.87 11.11
CA GLN A 46 3.20 15.35 11.61
C GLN A 46 4.39 14.96 10.71
N HIS A 47 4.44 13.74 10.17
CA HIS A 47 5.49 13.32 9.22
C HIS A 47 5.41 14.08 7.90
N ARG A 48 4.20 14.43 7.42
CA ARG A 48 4.00 15.23 6.20
C ARG A 48 4.51 16.67 6.39
N ILE A 49 4.20 17.28 7.54
CA ILE A 49 4.70 18.62 7.87
C ILE A 49 6.23 18.63 7.91
N GLU A 50 6.83 17.63 8.53
CA GLU A 50 8.28 17.52 8.63
C GLU A 50 8.94 17.29 7.25
N ALA A 51 8.36 16.42 6.43
CA ALA A 51 8.82 16.20 5.07
C ALA A 51 8.77 17.51 4.23
N MET A 52 7.68 18.25 4.30
CA MET A 52 7.54 19.53 3.60
C MET A 52 8.56 20.57 4.09
N ARG A 53 8.79 20.62 5.41
CA ARG A 53 9.80 21.53 6.00
C ARG A 53 11.20 21.18 5.52
N GLN A 54 11.57 19.89 5.48
CA GLN A 54 12.88 19.46 4.97
C GLN A 54 13.04 19.75 3.48
N MET A 55 12.02 19.51 2.66
CA MET A 55 12.02 19.86 1.22
C MET A 55 12.13 21.37 0.99
N ALA A 56 11.58 22.17 1.90
CA ALA A 56 11.70 23.64 1.86
C ALA A 56 13.02 24.19 2.45
N GLY A 57 14.00 23.32 2.77
CA GLY A 57 15.27 23.72 3.36
C GLY A 57 15.13 24.27 4.78
N GLY A 58 14.20 23.76 5.55
CA GLY A 58 13.93 24.17 6.95
C GLY A 58 13.07 25.43 7.08
N LYS A 59 12.58 25.99 5.98
CA LYS A 59 11.71 27.17 5.98
C LYS A 59 10.28 26.82 6.40
N ASP A 60 9.52 27.83 6.81
CA ASP A 60 8.10 27.69 7.06
C ASP A 60 7.35 27.34 5.79
N VAL A 61 6.40 26.42 5.92
CA VAL A 61 5.56 25.92 4.82
C VAL A 61 4.08 26.16 5.12
N ILE A 62 3.32 26.45 4.08
CA ILE A 62 1.87 26.55 4.17
C ILE A 62 1.28 25.18 3.87
N VAL A 63 0.44 24.68 4.77
CA VAL A 63 -0.22 23.38 4.63
C VAL A 63 -1.74 23.53 4.77
N PRO A 64 -2.54 22.84 3.95
CA PRO A 64 -3.98 22.80 4.16
C PRO A 64 -4.29 22.05 5.46
N CYS A 65 -5.22 22.62 6.27
CA CYS A 65 -5.58 22.07 7.56
C CYS A 65 -7.09 21.87 7.71
N ILE A 66 -7.49 20.77 8.36
CA ILE A 66 -8.82 20.62 8.96
C ILE A 66 -8.67 21.00 10.43
N ILE A 67 -9.38 22.03 10.87
CA ILE A 67 -9.25 22.59 12.22
C ILE A 67 -10.44 22.18 13.06
N HIS A 68 -10.19 21.48 14.18
CA HIS A 68 -11.17 21.22 15.22
C HIS A 68 -11.01 22.25 16.34
N THR A 69 -12.09 22.77 16.84
CA THR A 69 -12.11 23.74 17.96
C THR A 69 -12.93 23.19 19.12
N GLY A 70 -12.60 23.64 20.34
CA GLY A 70 -13.35 23.26 21.54
C GLY A 70 -13.03 21.87 22.08
N LEU A 71 -12.03 21.18 21.59
CA LEU A 71 -11.59 19.89 22.14
C LEU A 71 -10.80 20.12 23.46
N THR A 72 -11.07 19.28 24.43
CA THR A 72 -10.22 19.11 25.62
C THR A 72 -8.96 18.31 25.27
N TYR A 73 -7.96 18.29 26.13
CA TYR A 73 -6.76 17.46 25.95
C TYR A 73 -7.08 15.96 25.79
N ALA A 74 -8.06 15.47 26.58
CA ALA A 74 -8.48 14.07 26.51
C ALA A 74 -9.15 13.73 25.16
N GLU A 75 -10.00 14.62 24.66
CA GLU A 75 -10.64 14.46 23.35
C GLU A 75 -9.65 14.57 22.18
N GLU A 76 -8.61 15.42 22.30
CA GLU A 76 -7.50 15.44 21.34
C GLU A 76 -6.77 14.10 21.27
N ALA A 77 -6.44 13.52 22.45
CA ALA A 77 -5.75 12.23 22.52
C ALA A 77 -6.62 11.09 21.97
N GLU A 78 -7.92 11.08 22.26
CA GLU A 78 -8.87 10.12 21.73
C GLU A 78 -9.00 10.24 20.20
N MET A 79 -9.13 11.47 19.69
CA MET A 79 -9.20 11.73 18.25
C MET A 79 -7.91 11.30 17.54
N TYR A 80 -6.73 11.59 18.10
CA TYR A 80 -5.46 11.12 17.59
C TYR A 80 -5.43 9.59 17.45
N ALA A 81 -5.85 8.87 18.48
CA ALA A 81 -5.91 7.41 18.46
C ALA A 81 -6.88 6.89 17.36
N LYS A 82 -8.05 7.50 17.22
CA LYS A 82 -9.03 7.14 16.17
C LYS A 82 -8.47 7.39 14.76
N LEU A 83 -7.86 8.54 14.51
CA LEU A 83 -7.27 8.89 13.21
C LEU A 83 -6.15 7.92 12.80
N ASP A 84 -5.42 7.33 13.75
CA ASP A 84 -4.38 6.35 13.45
C ASP A 84 -4.98 4.95 13.17
N THR A 85 -6.05 4.56 13.87
CA THR A 85 -6.72 3.26 13.72
C THR A 85 -7.65 3.18 12.51
N ASP A 86 -8.31 4.28 12.15
CA ASP A 86 -9.30 4.31 11.05
C ASP A 86 -8.67 4.33 9.65
N LYS A 87 -7.34 4.43 9.54
CA LYS A 87 -6.63 4.31 8.28
C LYS A 87 -6.66 2.86 7.78
N LYS A 88 -7.78 2.44 7.19
CA LYS A 88 -7.86 1.17 6.46
C LYS A 88 -6.80 1.15 5.36
N ARG A 89 -5.70 0.45 5.60
CA ARG A 89 -4.71 0.18 4.56
C ARG A 89 -5.34 -0.72 3.51
N LEU A 90 -5.14 -0.38 2.24
CA LEU A 90 -5.50 -1.27 1.15
C LEU A 90 -4.85 -2.64 1.37
N THR A 91 -5.60 -3.69 1.16
CA THR A 91 -5.03 -5.04 1.08
C THR A 91 -4.10 -5.12 -0.13
N LEU A 92 -3.15 -6.08 -0.13
CA LEU A 92 -2.26 -6.27 -1.27
C LEU A 92 -3.05 -6.44 -2.59
N ARG A 93 -4.16 -7.17 -2.56
CA ARG A 93 -5.04 -7.37 -3.72
C ARG A 93 -5.62 -6.05 -4.23
N GLN A 94 -6.19 -5.23 -3.34
CA GLN A 94 -6.75 -3.92 -3.70
C GLN A 94 -5.68 -2.98 -4.24
N HIS A 95 -4.50 -2.97 -3.62
CA HIS A 95 -3.36 -2.18 -4.10
C HIS A 95 -2.93 -2.65 -5.50
N THR A 96 -2.74 -3.98 -5.69
CA THR A 96 -2.33 -4.53 -7.00
C THR A 96 -3.37 -4.24 -8.07
N LYS A 97 -4.68 -4.31 -7.75
CA LYS A 97 -5.75 -3.92 -8.67
C LYS A 97 -5.59 -2.46 -9.11
N ALA A 98 -5.42 -1.54 -8.18
CA ALA A 98 -5.24 -0.11 -8.48
C ALA A 98 -3.99 0.14 -9.35
N VAL A 99 -2.89 -0.56 -9.07
CA VAL A 99 -1.64 -0.49 -9.86
C VAL A 99 -1.85 -0.99 -11.28
N VAL A 100 -2.59 -2.09 -11.45
CA VAL A 100 -2.93 -2.64 -12.77
C VAL A 100 -3.80 -1.67 -13.57
N GLU A 101 -4.85 -1.12 -12.96
CA GLU A 101 -5.73 -0.14 -13.61
C GLU A 101 -4.98 1.14 -14.01
N ALA A 102 -4.03 1.57 -13.19
CA ALA A 102 -3.21 2.74 -13.47
C ALA A 102 -2.06 2.46 -14.47
N GLY A 103 -1.71 1.19 -14.72
CA GLY A 103 -0.53 0.82 -15.49
C GLY A 103 0.79 1.33 -14.90
N SER A 104 0.84 1.60 -13.59
CA SER A 104 1.89 2.37 -12.94
C SER A 104 3.13 1.57 -12.54
N ASP A 105 3.08 0.22 -12.59
CA ASP A 105 4.21 -0.65 -12.27
C ASP A 105 4.45 -1.67 -13.38
N ALA A 106 5.57 -1.51 -14.09
CA ALA A 106 5.92 -2.36 -15.23
C ALA A 106 6.06 -3.85 -14.85
N LYS A 107 6.54 -4.16 -13.64
CA LYS A 107 6.69 -5.56 -13.18
C LYS A 107 5.32 -6.20 -12.91
N ILE A 108 4.42 -5.47 -12.27
CA ILE A 108 3.05 -5.95 -12.01
C ILE A 108 2.31 -6.14 -13.34
N MET A 109 2.47 -5.23 -14.29
CA MET A 109 1.89 -5.36 -15.63
C MET A 109 2.45 -6.56 -16.40
N GLU A 110 3.75 -6.84 -16.26
CA GLU A 110 4.35 -8.03 -16.86
C GLU A 110 3.83 -9.32 -16.20
N VAL A 111 3.72 -9.38 -14.88
CA VAL A 111 3.11 -10.53 -14.19
C VAL A 111 1.69 -10.78 -14.72
N LYS A 112 0.88 -9.72 -14.83
CA LYS A 112 -0.49 -9.82 -15.36
C LYS A 112 -0.47 -10.40 -16.77
N ARG A 113 0.32 -9.83 -17.66
CA ARG A 113 0.46 -10.29 -19.04
C ARG A 113 0.86 -11.76 -19.11
N LEU A 114 1.89 -12.21 -18.37
CA LEU A 114 2.35 -13.59 -18.38
C LEU A 114 1.33 -14.58 -17.80
N VAL A 115 0.54 -14.16 -16.82
CA VAL A 115 -0.58 -14.96 -16.29
C VAL A 115 -1.65 -15.15 -17.37
N GLU A 116 -2.02 -14.07 -18.06
CA GLU A 116 -3.03 -14.10 -19.15
C GLU A 116 -2.52 -14.87 -20.37
N ASP A 117 -1.29 -14.67 -20.80
CA ASP A 117 -0.64 -15.41 -21.88
C ASP A 117 -0.57 -16.93 -21.58
N GLY A 118 -0.45 -17.30 -20.30
CA GLY A 118 -0.50 -18.68 -19.82
C GLY A 118 -1.91 -19.28 -19.75
N GLY A 119 -2.94 -18.54 -20.14
CA GLY A 119 -4.33 -18.98 -20.11
C GLY A 119 -4.99 -18.92 -18.73
N PHE A 120 -4.39 -18.18 -17.79
CA PHE A 120 -4.94 -17.97 -16.46
C PHE A 120 -5.58 -16.60 -16.32
N THR A 121 -6.53 -16.50 -15.37
CA THR A 121 -7.11 -15.22 -14.95
C THR A 121 -6.49 -14.80 -13.59
N TRP A 122 -5.95 -13.60 -13.50
CA TRP A 122 -5.53 -13.06 -12.22
C TRP A 122 -6.70 -12.42 -11.49
N ALA A 123 -7.24 -13.12 -10.47
CA ALA A 123 -8.42 -12.69 -9.71
C ALA A 123 -8.09 -11.55 -8.73
N LEU A 124 -8.02 -10.34 -9.25
CA LEU A 124 -7.80 -9.12 -8.45
C LEU A 124 -9.09 -8.57 -7.83
N GLU A 125 -10.24 -9.03 -8.29
CA GLU A 125 -11.54 -8.69 -7.70
C GLU A 125 -12.01 -9.75 -6.69
N ALA A 126 -13.14 -10.34 -6.94
CA ALA A 126 -13.62 -11.47 -6.15
C ALA A 126 -13.11 -12.78 -6.74
N GLN A 127 -12.75 -13.72 -5.88
CA GLN A 127 -12.48 -15.09 -6.31
C GLN A 127 -13.81 -15.79 -6.56
N THR A 128 -14.02 -16.29 -7.76
CA THR A 128 -15.25 -17.04 -8.12
C THR A 128 -15.09 -18.55 -7.89
N GLY A 129 -13.85 -19.03 -7.82
CA GLY A 129 -13.53 -20.46 -7.72
C GLY A 129 -13.56 -21.20 -9.05
N GLU A 130 -13.58 -20.46 -10.14
CA GLU A 130 -13.53 -21.05 -11.48
C GLU A 130 -12.16 -21.65 -11.79
N PRO A 131 -12.09 -22.65 -12.70
CA PRO A 131 -10.83 -23.16 -13.19
C PRO A 131 -9.96 -22.05 -13.81
N PHE A 132 -8.65 -22.21 -13.72
CA PHE A 132 -7.64 -21.25 -14.20
C PHE A 132 -7.65 -19.89 -13.52
N GLU A 133 -8.37 -19.71 -12.42
CA GLU A 133 -8.44 -18.46 -11.67
C GLU A 133 -7.41 -18.46 -10.53
N ILE A 134 -6.46 -17.52 -10.56
CA ILE A 134 -5.42 -17.37 -9.53
C ILE A 134 -5.72 -16.15 -8.66
N ALA A 135 -6.07 -16.39 -7.40
CA ALA A 135 -6.35 -15.36 -6.40
C ALA A 135 -5.16 -15.07 -5.47
N ALA A 136 -4.09 -15.86 -5.54
CA ALA A 136 -2.94 -15.80 -4.64
C ALA A 136 -1.93 -14.73 -5.06
N VAL A 137 -2.31 -13.44 -4.95
CA VAL A 137 -1.55 -12.29 -5.45
C VAL A 137 -0.09 -12.29 -4.99
N ARG A 138 0.14 -12.45 -3.68
CA ARG A 138 1.50 -12.45 -3.12
C ARG A 138 2.36 -13.59 -3.68
N ALA A 139 1.79 -14.78 -3.79
CA ALA A 139 2.53 -15.94 -4.28
C ALA A 139 2.94 -15.79 -5.75
N LEU A 140 2.07 -15.22 -6.60
CA LEU A 140 2.41 -14.91 -8.00
C LEU A 140 3.54 -13.89 -8.10
N ILE A 141 3.44 -12.78 -7.37
CA ILE A 141 4.48 -11.74 -7.38
C ILE A 141 5.81 -12.30 -6.90
N ASN A 142 5.82 -13.08 -5.80
CA ASN A 142 7.03 -13.70 -5.28
C ASN A 142 7.62 -14.73 -6.26
N ALA A 143 6.78 -15.54 -6.90
CA ALA A 143 7.22 -16.51 -7.91
C ALA A 143 7.89 -15.82 -9.11
N TYR A 144 7.28 -14.74 -9.61
CA TYR A 144 7.88 -13.94 -10.67
C TYR A 144 9.21 -13.30 -10.24
N GLN A 145 9.30 -12.77 -9.03
CA GLN A 145 10.54 -12.17 -8.50
C GLN A 145 11.66 -13.21 -8.38
N LEU A 146 11.32 -14.45 -8.02
CA LEU A 146 12.29 -15.54 -7.88
C LEU A 146 12.76 -16.07 -9.23
N LEU A 147 11.85 -16.28 -10.17
CA LEU A 147 12.08 -17.01 -11.41
C LEU A 147 12.46 -16.11 -12.61
N GLY A 148 11.99 -14.86 -12.61
CA GLY A 148 11.98 -14.02 -13.82
C GLY A 148 10.97 -14.51 -14.85
N GLY A 149 10.76 -13.72 -15.92
CA GLY A 149 9.65 -13.93 -16.85
C GLY A 149 9.61 -15.30 -17.53
N ASN A 150 10.73 -15.78 -18.06
CA ASN A 150 10.77 -17.04 -18.82
C ASN A 150 10.47 -18.27 -17.93
N ALA A 151 11.12 -18.40 -16.78
CA ALA A 151 10.88 -19.53 -15.89
C ALA A 151 9.50 -19.43 -15.22
N PHE A 152 9.01 -18.22 -14.94
CA PHE A 152 7.64 -18.02 -14.47
C PHE A 152 6.59 -18.50 -15.48
N SER A 153 6.74 -18.17 -16.77
CA SER A 153 5.85 -18.68 -17.82
C SER A 153 5.90 -20.21 -17.93
N ARG A 154 7.09 -20.81 -17.82
CA ARG A 154 7.23 -22.27 -17.78
C ARG A 154 6.53 -22.90 -16.58
N MET A 155 6.66 -22.30 -15.41
CA MET A 155 5.94 -22.72 -14.20
C MET A 155 4.43 -22.74 -14.43
N LEU A 156 3.87 -21.65 -14.97
CA LEU A 156 2.44 -21.59 -15.28
C LEU A 156 2.01 -22.63 -16.28
N ALA A 157 2.78 -22.82 -17.37
CA ALA A 157 2.50 -23.85 -18.37
C ALA A 157 2.50 -25.27 -17.78
N LEU A 158 3.47 -25.59 -16.92
CA LEU A 158 3.50 -26.88 -16.21
C LEU A 158 2.29 -27.06 -15.30
N MET A 159 1.91 -26.02 -14.55
CA MET A 159 0.75 -26.06 -13.67
C MET A 159 -0.56 -26.23 -14.46
N GLY A 160 -0.72 -25.51 -15.56
CA GLY A 160 -1.87 -25.64 -16.44
C GLY A 160 -1.99 -27.02 -17.06
N GLY A 161 -0.88 -27.57 -17.57
CA GLY A 161 -0.84 -28.91 -18.17
C GLY A 161 -1.06 -30.04 -17.18
N ALA A 162 -0.46 -29.98 -16.00
CA ALA A 162 -0.54 -31.03 -14.99
C ALA A 162 -1.90 -31.09 -14.26
N TRP A 163 -2.48 -29.95 -13.94
CA TRP A 163 -3.68 -29.87 -13.08
C TRP A 163 -4.89 -29.20 -13.73
N GLN A 164 -4.79 -28.84 -15.00
CA GLN A 164 -5.91 -28.30 -15.80
C GLN A 164 -6.62 -27.12 -15.11
N GLY A 165 -5.85 -26.26 -14.43
CA GLY A 165 -6.37 -25.08 -13.75
C GLY A 165 -7.31 -25.33 -12.57
N THR A 166 -7.30 -26.54 -11.99
CA THR A 166 -8.16 -26.83 -10.83
C THR A 166 -7.87 -25.86 -9.67
N PRO A 167 -8.89 -25.33 -8.95
CA PRO A 167 -8.69 -24.28 -7.94
C PRO A 167 -7.71 -24.65 -6.84
N ASN A 168 -7.64 -25.93 -6.46
CA ASN A 168 -6.71 -26.38 -5.43
C ASN A 168 -5.24 -26.33 -5.87
N SER A 169 -4.95 -26.51 -7.15
CA SER A 169 -3.59 -26.42 -7.71
C SER A 169 -3.08 -24.98 -7.81
N LEU A 170 -3.97 -23.99 -7.72
CA LEU A 170 -3.67 -22.57 -7.87
C LEU A 170 -3.58 -21.82 -6.53
N LYS A 171 -3.57 -22.56 -5.42
CA LYS A 171 -3.36 -21.98 -4.08
C LYS A 171 -1.93 -21.48 -3.90
N ALA A 172 -1.76 -20.55 -2.96
CA ALA A 172 -0.46 -19.94 -2.66
C ALA A 172 0.65 -20.96 -2.36
N SER A 173 0.35 -22.05 -1.64
CA SER A 173 1.32 -23.11 -1.33
C SER A 173 1.81 -23.85 -2.57
N MET A 174 0.91 -24.14 -3.51
CA MET A 174 1.27 -24.80 -4.77
C MET A 174 2.13 -23.92 -5.65
N LEU A 175 1.72 -22.65 -5.82
CA LEU A 175 2.50 -21.65 -6.58
C LEU A 175 3.90 -21.46 -5.99
N SER A 176 4.00 -21.35 -4.67
CA SER A 176 5.30 -21.20 -3.99
C SER A 176 6.15 -22.46 -4.12
N GLY A 177 5.56 -23.66 -3.99
CA GLY A 177 6.27 -24.92 -4.18
C GLY A 177 6.78 -25.10 -5.61
N MET A 178 5.94 -24.81 -6.61
CA MET A 178 6.33 -24.86 -8.01
C MET A 178 7.42 -23.85 -8.37
N ALA A 179 7.38 -22.67 -7.78
CA ALA A 179 8.44 -21.67 -7.99
C ALA A 179 9.82 -22.09 -7.43
N LEU A 180 9.85 -23.03 -6.48
CA LEU A 180 11.10 -23.62 -5.98
C LEU A 180 11.54 -24.86 -6.80
N PHE A 181 10.62 -25.45 -7.54
CA PHE A 181 10.88 -26.66 -8.33
C PHE A 181 11.41 -26.36 -9.75
N VAL A 182 10.98 -25.25 -10.36
CA VAL A 182 11.34 -24.85 -11.73
C VAL A 182 12.64 -24.07 -11.76
#